data_f4743d7edf7fdcd9850d54343c1ecae4
#
_entry.id   f4743d7edf7fdcd9850d54343c1ecae4
#
_cell.length_a   1.000
_cell.length_b   1.000
_cell.length_c   1.000
_cell.angle_alpha   90.00
_cell.angle_beta   90.00
_cell.angle_gamma   90.00
#
_symmetry.space_group_name_H-M   'P 1'
#
loop_
_entity.id
_entity.type
_entity.pdbx_description
1 polymer ?
#
loop_
_entity_poly.entity_id
_entity_poly.type
_entity_poly.pdbx_seq_one_letter_code
_entity_poly.pdbx_strand_id
1 'polypeptide(L)'
;MLYNCLLFSLLPLLVSSTTANTTNSTNITFNNLPNTLQIQQIAPKSLSCLPCSPDCRTAHQATPFIASSLKKYKIHDLNTTAALLALMAFESVDFRYKHNVFPGRPGQGTVNMQSANFNLLYAKSIPALKPLVASIPSVEGLKNETLNAILGLVTPDEYNFGSAAWFLVKECGRDVLRALQRDLEGGFGAYMKCVGVEVSEERRVYLERAKKAFGLDS
;
A
#
# COMPACT_ATOMS: atom_id res chain seq x y z
N MET A 1 -12.45 -33.70 11.47
CA MET A 1 -13.37 -32.97 10.57
C MET A 1 -12.57 -32.58 9.34
N LEU A 2 -12.79 -33.29 8.25
CA LEU A 2 -12.09 -33.08 6.97
C LEU A 2 -12.84 -32.02 6.17
N TYR A 3 -12.22 -30.88 5.91
CA TYR A 3 -12.75 -29.90 4.99
C TYR A 3 -12.28 -30.20 3.57
N ASN A 4 -13.24 -30.59 2.72
CA ASN A 4 -13.05 -30.76 1.29
C ASN A 4 -12.82 -29.41 0.60
N CYS A 5 -11.68 -29.25 -0.04
CA CYS A 5 -11.43 -28.20 -1.02
C CYS A 5 -12.00 -28.65 -2.36
N LEU A 6 -13.10 -28.04 -2.81
CA LEU A 6 -13.68 -28.27 -4.13
C LEU A 6 -12.87 -27.55 -5.21
N LEU A 7 -12.33 -28.34 -6.14
CA LEU A 7 -11.67 -27.89 -7.36
C LEU A 7 -12.73 -27.38 -8.36
N PHE A 8 -12.69 -26.12 -8.72
CA PHE A 8 -13.46 -25.56 -9.84
C PHE A 8 -12.63 -25.66 -11.13
N SER A 9 -13.16 -26.39 -12.09
CA SER A 9 -12.66 -26.54 -13.44
C SER A 9 -12.97 -25.30 -14.27
N LEU A 10 -11.95 -24.69 -14.92
CA LEU A 10 -12.07 -23.56 -15.83
C LEU A 10 -12.20 -24.04 -17.27
N LEU A 11 -13.29 -23.68 -17.95
CA LEU A 11 -13.43 -23.73 -19.40
C LEU A 11 -12.78 -22.49 -20.04
N PRO A 12 -12.10 -22.61 -21.19
CA PRO A 12 -11.54 -21.46 -21.90
C PRO A 12 -12.60 -20.77 -22.77
N LEU A 13 -12.76 -19.46 -22.59
CA LEU A 13 -13.51 -18.58 -23.50
C LEU A 13 -12.58 -18.04 -24.57
N LEU A 14 -12.94 -18.30 -25.82
CA LEU A 14 -12.34 -17.71 -27.02
C LEU A 14 -12.69 -16.21 -27.10
N VAL A 15 -11.69 -15.34 -27.12
CA VAL A 15 -11.85 -13.91 -27.32
C VAL A 15 -11.42 -13.52 -28.72
N SER A 16 -12.35 -12.97 -29.50
CA SER A 16 -12.11 -12.38 -30.82
C SER A 16 -11.37 -11.04 -30.67
N SER A 17 -10.33 -10.88 -31.47
CA SER A 17 -9.53 -9.65 -31.54
C SER A 17 -10.23 -8.59 -32.42
N THR A 18 -10.60 -7.46 -31.83
CA THR A 18 -10.95 -6.23 -32.55
C THR A 18 -9.79 -5.25 -32.52
N THR A 19 -9.34 -4.83 -33.68
CA THR A 19 -8.32 -3.78 -33.89
C THR A 19 -8.86 -2.43 -33.45
N ALA A 20 -8.23 -1.79 -32.46
CA ALA A 20 -8.56 -0.44 -32.01
C ALA A 20 -7.47 0.57 -32.44
N ASN A 21 -7.94 1.70 -32.94
CA ASN A 21 -7.20 2.86 -33.43
C ASN A 21 -6.21 3.44 -32.41
N THR A 22 -5.03 3.79 -32.92
CA THR A 22 -3.93 4.44 -32.20
C THR A 22 -4.27 5.90 -31.93
N THR A 23 -4.61 6.24 -30.69
CA THR A 23 -4.54 7.61 -30.18
C THR A 23 -3.18 7.82 -29.55
N ASN A 24 -2.47 8.89 -29.95
CA ASN A 24 -1.18 9.32 -29.38
C ASN A 24 -1.34 9.59 -27.86
N SER A 25 -1.14 8.56 -27.06
CA SER A 25 -0.89 8.67 -25.62
C SER A 25 0.61 8.87 -25.44
N THR A 26 1.02 9.98 -24.85
CA THR A 26 2.39 10.16 -24.36
C THR A 26 2.70 8.99 -23.41
N ASN A 27 3.45 8.03 -23.90
CA ASN A 27 3.90 6.87 -23.13
C ASN A 27 4.84 7.36 -22.03
N ILE A 28 4.31 7.63 -20.85
CA ILE A 28 5.12 7.74 -19.63
C ILE A 28 5.63 6.32 -19.38
N THR A 29 6.88 6.07 -19.71
CA THR A 29 7.54 4.79 -19.45
C THR A 29 7.73 4.67 -17.93
N PHE A 30 7.00 3.77 -17.29
CA PHE A 30 7.18 3.41 -15.87
C PHE A 30 8.35 2.44 -15.71
N ASN A 31 9.56 2.89 -16.08
CA ASN A 31 10.77 2.05 -16.04
C ASN A 31 11.27 1.74 -14.61
N ASN A 32 10.73 2.43 -13.59
CA ASN A 32 11.20 2.38 -12.21
C ASN A 32 10.21 1.67 -11.26
N LEU A 33 9.38 0.75 -11.77
CA LEU A 33 8.50 -0.03 -10.91
C LEU A 33 9.30 -1.10 -10.16
N PRO A 34 9.05 -1.30 -8.87
CA PRO A 34 9.72 -2.33 -8.10
C PRO A 34 9.34 -3.73 -8.60
N ASN A 35 10.32 -4.61 -8.70
CA ASN A 35 10.10 -6.03 -8.94
C ASN A 35 9.95 -6.80 -7.62
N THR A 36 9.53 -8.06 -7.71
CA THR A 36 9.30 -8.92 -6.54
C THR A 36 10.55 -9.11 -5.68
N LEU A 37 11.75 -9.22 -6.30
CA LEU A 37 12.99 -9.40 -5.56
C LEU A 37 13.37 -8.15 -4.75
N GLN A 38 13.22 -6.97 -5.33
CA GLN A 38 13.44 -5.70 -4.62
C GLN A 38 12.48 -5.55 -3.43
N ILE A 39 11.19 -5.87 -3.64
CA ILE A 39 10.19 -5.83 -2.56
C ILE A 39 10.56 -6.83 -1.45
N GLN A 40 10.99 -8.03 -1.81
CA GLN A 40 11.41 -9.05 -0.85
C GLN A 40 12.69 -8.66 -0.08
N GLN A 41 13.62 -7.95 -0.72
CA GLN A 41 14.80 -7.41 -0.04
C GLN A 41 14.43 -6.37 1.03
N ILE A 42 13.43 -5.54 0.74
CA ILE A 42 12.93 -4.53 1.68
C ILE A 42 12.12 -5.17 2.81
N ALA A 43 11.28 -6.14 2.47
CA ALA A 43 10.35 -6.84 3.37
C ALA A 43 10.67 -8.35 3.40
N PRO A 44 11.77 -8.80 4.03
CA PRO A 44 12.26 -10.18 3.90
C PRO A 44 11.30 -11.25 4.43
N LYS A 45 10.47 -10.95 5.44
CA LYS A 45 9.46 -11.90 5.93
C LYS A 45 8.30 -12.11 4.94
N SER A 46 8.20 -11.29 3.88
CA SER A 46 7.22 -11.46 2.80
C SER A 46 7.58 -12.56 1.79
N LEU A 47 8.65 -13.31 2.04
CA LEU A 47 9.01 -14.51 1.27
C LEU A 47 7.87 -15.55 1.31
N SER A 48 7.25 -15.73 2.47
CA SER A 48 6.17 -16.70 2.66
C SER A 48 5.16 -16.23 3.70
N CYS A 49 3.92 -16.70 3.58
CA CYS A 49 2.88 -16.54 4.58
C CYS A 49 2.61 -17.89 5.25
N LEU A 50 2.29 -17.87 6.54
CA LEU A 50 1.80 -19.07 7.21
C LEU A 50 0.45 -19.50 6.62
N PRO A 51 0.14 -20.79 6.59
CA PRO A 51 -1.18 -21.27 6.19
C PRO A 51 -2.29 -20.57 6.99
N CYS A 52 -3.41 -20.25 6.31
CA CYS A 52 -4.57 -19.60 6.93
C CYS A 52 -4.30 -18.22 7.56
N SER A 53 -3.35 -17.46 7.01
CA SER A 53 -3.08 -16.07 7.40
C SER A 53 -3.74 -15.11 6.41
N PRO A 54 -5.02 -14.72 6.58
CA PRO A 54 -5.79 -13.96 5.59
C PRO A 54 -5.20 -12.57 5.30
N ASP A 55 -4.56 -11.97 6.28
CA ASP A 55 -3.94 -10.65 6.16
C ASP A 55 -2.60 -10.67 5.42
N CYS A 56 -1.87 -11.78 5.54
CA CYS A 56 -0.52 -11.87 5.01
C CYS A 56 -0.50 -11.90 3.48
N ARG A 57 0.47 -11.19 2.91
CA ARG A 57 0.80 -11.24 1.47
C ARG A 57 2.30 -11.45 1.28
N THR A 58 2.63 -12.36 0.38
CA THR A 58 4.01 -12.50 -0.08
C THR A 58 4.40 -11.31 -0.96
N ALA A 59 5.70 -11.06 -1.12
CA ALA A 59 6.22 -10.05 -2.05
C ALA A 59 5.66 -10.25 -3.47
N HIS A 60 5.59 -11.50 -3.93
CA HIS A 60 5.01 -11.84 -5.22
C HIS A 60 3.53 -11.42 -5.34
N GLN A 61 2.72 -11.66 -4.31
CA GLN A 61 1.31 -11.25 -4.29
C GLN A 61 1.15 -9.73 -4.19
N ALA A 62 2.02 -9.04 -3.44
CA ALA A 62 1.97 -7.60 -3.24
C ALA A 62 2.42 -6.79 -4.46
N THR A 63 3.41 -7.29 -5.22
CA THR A 63 4.05 -6.58 -6.34
C THR A 63 3.06 -5.94 -7.33
N PRO A 64 2.06 -6.64 -7.88
CA PRO A 64 1.15 -6.05 -8.88
C PRO A 64 0.31 -4.91 -8.30
N PHE A 65 -0.11 -5.00 -7.04
CA PHE A 65 -0.89 -3.95 -6.37
C PHE A 65 -0.05 -2.72 -6.04
N ILE A 66 1.19 -2.91 -5.60
CA ILE A 66 2.16 -1.83 -5.39
C ILE A 66 2.43 -1.11 -6.72
N ALA A 67 2.74 -1.84 -7.78
CA ALA A 67 2.97 -1.26 -9.11
C ALA A 67 1.75 -0.48 -9.62
N SER A 68 0.55 -1.01 -9.45
CA SER A 68 -0.71 -0.35 -9.79
C SER A 68 -0.90 0.95 -8.98
N SER A 69 -0.60 0.91 -7.69
CA SER A 69 -0.66 2.07 -6.80
C SER A 69 0.28 3.19 -7.24
N LEU A 70 1.55 2.87 -7.51
CA LEU A 70 2.54 3.85 -7.97
C LEU A 70 2.10 4.52 -9.28
N LYS A 71 1.56 3.75 -10.23
CA LYS A 71 0.98 4.27 -11.47
C LYS A 71 -0.21 5.21 -11.22
N LYS A 72 -1.16 4.77 -10.40
CA LYS A 72 -2.38 5.52 -10.05
C LYS A 72 -2.06 6.88 -9.44
N TYR A 73 -1.08 6.94 -8.53
CA TYR A 73 -0.68 8.16 -7.84
C TYR A 73 0.47 8.91 -8.50
N LYS A 74 0.90 8.48 -9.70
CA LYS A 74 1.95 9.11 -10.52
C LYS A 74 3.29 9.26 -9.79
N ILE A 75 3.67 8.24 -9.04
CA ILE A 75 4.96 8.15 -8.36
C ILE A 75 5.91 7.40 -9.29
N HIS A 76 6.93 8.08 -9.79
CA HIS A 76 7.83 7.57 -10.84
C HIS A 76 9.30 7.58 -10.43
N ASP A 77 9.64 8.28 -9.36
CA ASP A 77 11.01 8.38 -8.87
C ASP A 77 11.34 7.29 -7.84
N LEU A 78 12.60 6.88 -7.82
CA LEU A 78 13.06 5.79 -6.96
C LEU A 78 13.10 6.18 -5.48
N ASN A 79 13.44 7.44 -5.16
CA ASN A 79 13.51 7.91 -3.77
C ASN A 79 12.14 7.83 -3.10
N THR A 80 11.10 8.36 -3.75
CA THR A 80 9.73 8.29 -3.23
C THR A 80 9.25 6.85 -3.12
N THR A 81 9.58 6.00 -4.12
CA THR A 81 9.23 4.59 -4.11
C THR A 81 9.91 3.85 -2.96
N ALA A 82 11.20 4.11 -2.71
CA ALA A 82 11.95 3.54 -1.60
C ALA A 82 11.36 3.93 -0.24
N ALA A 83 11.07 5.23 -0.05
CA ALA A 83 10.45 5.73 1.18
C ALA A 83 9.08 5.10 1.46
N LEU A 84 8.23 4.99 0.43
CA LEU A 84 6.92 4.34 0.54
C LEU A 84 7.04 2.88 0.93
N LEU A 85 7.90 2.12 0.25
CA LEU A 85 8.07 0.69 0.52
C LEU A 85 8.69 0.44 1.90
N ALA A 86 9.64 1.28 2.33
CA ALA A 86 10.22 1.23 3.68
C ALA A 86 9.13 1.38 4.75
N LEU A 87 8.25 2.40 4.63
CA LEU A 87 7.15 2.61 5.57
C LEU A 87 6.15 1.45 5.54
N MET A 88 5.70 1.03 4.36
CA MET A 88 4.74 -0.05 4.20
C MET A 88 5.24 -1.35 4.82
N ALA A 89 6.49 -1.72 4.56
CA ALA A 89 7.10 -2.94 5.08
C ALA A 89 7.25 -2.88 6.62
N PHE A 90 7.68 -1.74 7.16
CA PHE A 90 7.78 -1.54 8.61
C PHE A 90 6.42 -1.65 9.29
N GLU A 91 5.42 -0.85 8.88
CA GLU A 91 4.12 -0.73 9.53
C GLU A 91 3.31 -2.04 9.49
N SER A 92 3.42 -2.81 8.41
CA SER A 92 2.70 -4.07 8.23
C SER A 92 3.48 -5.31 8.70
N VAL A 93 4.68 -5.13 9.25
CA VAL A 93 5.61 -6.22 9.60
C VAL A 93 5.86 -7.11 8.38
N ASP A 94 6.39 -6.51 7.30
CA ASP A 94 6.65 -7.17 6.02
C ASP A 94 5.38 -7.76 5.36
N PHE A 95 4.28 -6.99 5.33
CA PHE A 95 3.00 -7.35 4.74
C PHE A 95 2.27 -8.51 5.43
N ARG A 96 2.58 -8.77 6.69
CA ARG A 96 1.90 -9.80 7.49
C ARG A 96 0.55 -9.38 8.02
N TYR A 97 0.35 -8.07 8.22
CA TYR A 97 -0.85 -7.54 8.86
C TYR A 97 -1.47 -6.42 8.03
N LYS A 98 -2.81 -6.43 7.97
CA LYS A 98 -3.64 -5.40 7.35
C LYS A 98 -4.44 -4.59 8.38
N HIS A 99 -4.32 -4.94 9.66
CA HIS A 99 -4.95 -4.24 10.78
C HIS A 99 -4.01 -4.18 11.98
N ASN A 100 -4.29 -3.26 12.90
CA ASN A 100 -3.52 -3.12 14.12
C ASN A 100 -3.84 -4.29 15.07
N VAL A 101 -2.91 -5.25 15.18
CA VAL A 101 -3.05 -6.43 16.05
C VAL A 101 -2.75 -6.08 17.50
N PHE A 102 -1.76 -5.21 17.72
CA PHE A 102 -1.38 -4.75 19.06
C PHE A 102 -1.14 -3.23 19.03
N PRO A 103 -1.74 -2.50 19.93
CA PRO A 103 -2.68 -2.87 21.03
C PRO A 103 -4.12 -3.17 20.56
N GLY A 104 -4.40 -3.33 19.27
CA GLY A 104 -5.73 -3.67 18.79
C GLY A 104 -6.64 -2.45 18.62
N ARG A 105 -6.14 -1.35 18.03
CA ARG A 105 -6.90 -0.12 17.81
C ARG A 105 -7.97 -0.31 16.72
N PRO A 106 -9.27 -0.17 17.05
CA PRO A 106 -10.35 -0.35 16.09
C PRO A 106 -10.21 0.60 14.89
N GLY A 107 -10.44 0.07 13.70
CA GLY A 107 -10.37 0.84 12.45
C GLY A 107 -8.99 1.27 11.99
N GLN A 108 -7.92 0.96 12.74
CA GLN A 108 -6.54 1.22 12.32
C GLN A 108 -5.99 0.07 11.49
N GLY A 109 -5.43 0.37 10.33
CA GLY A 109 -4.88 -0.67 9.46
C GLY A 109 -4.43 -0.16 8.10
N THR A 110 -4.61 -1.03 7.10
CA THR A 110 -3.97 -1.06 5.80
C THR A 110 -2.44 -1.25 5.93
N VAL A 111 -1.74 -1.35 4.81
CA VAL A 111 -0.30 -1.64 4.79
C VAL A 111 0.55 -0.56 5.47
N ASN A 112 0.04 0.66 5.64
CA ASN A 112 0.70 1.76 6.34
C ASN A 112 0.09 2.09 7.71
N MET A 113 -0.72 1.19 8.27
CA MET A 113 -1.34 1.30 9.61
C MET A 113 -1.99 2.65 9.91
N GLN A 114 -2.60 3.27 8.88
CA GLN A 114 -3.28 4.55 9.07
C GLN A 114 -4.49 4.43 10.01
N SER A 115 -4.80 5.52 10.73
CA SER A 115 -5.90 5.55 11.70
C SER A 115 -7.27 5.42 11.04
N ALA A 116 -8.29 5.12 11.84
CA ALA A 116 -9.68 5.00 11.40
C ALA A 116 -10.17 6.24 10.62
N ASN A 117 -9.77 7.46 11.06
CA ASN A 117 -10.12 8.69 10.36
C ASN A 117 -9.58 8.71 8.93
N PHE A 118 -8.31 8.36 8.75
CA PHE A 118 -7.71 8.30 7.43
C PHE A 118 -8.26 7.15 6.58
N ASN A 119 -8.66 6.03 7.19
CA ASN A 119 -9.34 4.96 6.47
C ASN A 119 -10.72 5.40 5.95
N LEU A 120 -11.46 6.21 6.72
CA LEU A 120 -12.71 6.81 6.25
C LEU A 120 -12.48 7.80 5.10
N LEU A 121 -11.49 8.70 5.22
CA LEU A 121 -11.12 9.66 4.17
C LEU A 121 -10.68 8.94 2.90
N TYR A 122 -9.88 7.88 3.06
CA TYR A 122 -9.42 7.06 1.95
C TYR A 122 -10.60 6.36 1.26
N ALA A 123 -11.51 5.72 2.00
CA ALA A 123 -12.72 5.11 1.45
C ALA A 123 -13.58 6.13 0.68
N LYS A 124 -13.76 7.35 1.24
CA LYS A 124 -14.46 8.46 0.56
C LYS A 124 -13.79 8.90 -0.74
N SER A 125 -12.47 8.73 -0.87
CA SER A 125 -11.71 9.09 -2.07
C SER A 125 -11.79 8.06 -3.20
N ILE A 126 -12.28 6.83 -2.91
CA ILE A 126 -12.40 5.73 -3.86
C ILE A 126 -13.83 5.70 -4.41
N PRO A 127 -14.05 5.92 -5.73
CA PRO A 127 -15.40 6.01 -6.31
C PRO A 127 -16.29 4.80 -5.97
N ALA A 128 -15.75 3.59 -5.98
CA ALA A 128 -16.49 2.36 -5.66
C ALA A 128 -16.89 2.25 -4.19
N LEU A 129 -16.13 2.84 -3.27
CA LEU A 129 -16.37 2.77 -1.82
C LEU A 129 -17.12 3.98 -1.29
N LYS A 130 -17.01 5.14 -1.96
CA LYS A 130 -17.63 6.40 -1.54
C LYS A 130 -19.11 6.29 -1.19
N PRO A 131 -19.96 5.60 -1.98
CA PRO A 131 -21.39 5.44 -1.63
C PRO A 131 -21.60 4.68 -0.32
N LEU A 132 -20.71 3.71 0.00
CA LEU A 132 -20.83 2.85 1.18
C LEU A 132 -20.56 3.61 2.50
N VAL A 133 -19.87 4.72 2.43
CA VAL A 133 -19.51 5.56 3.59
C VAL A 133 -20.07 6.97 3.50
N ALA A 134 -20.98 7.22 2.57
CA ALA A 134 -21.53 8.57 2.30
C ALA A 134 -22.26 9.17 3.52
N SER A 135 -22.96 8.34 4.31
CA SER A 135 -23.70 8.76 5.50
C SER A 135 -22.82 8.95 6.74
N ILE A 136 -21.51 8.65 6.67
CA ILE A 136 -20.59 8.72 7.80
C ILE A 136 -19.78 10.02 7.69
N PRO A 137 -20.08 11.09 8.44
CA PRO A 137 -19.37 12.37 8.33
C PRO A 137 -17.97 12.28 8.95
N SER A 138 -17.82 11.65 10.12
CA SER A 138 -16.58 11.48 10.87
C SER A 138 -16.56 10.14 11.59
N VAL A 139 -15.40 9.75 12.14
CA VAL A 139 -15.25 8.54 12.96
C VAL A 139 -15.58 8.79 14.44
N GLU A 140 -15.78 10.03 14.83
CA GLU A 140 -16.03 10.43 16.21
C GLU A 140 -17.32 9.80 16.73
N GLY A 141 -17.27 9.18 17.91
CA GLY A 141 -18.41 8.53 18.53
C GLY A 141 -18.87 7.22 17.89
N LEU A 142 -18.21 6.75 16.82
CA LEU A 142 -18.55 5.47 16.21
C LEU A 142 -18.15 4.29 17.09
N LYS A 143 -18.95 3.24 17.06
CA LYS A 143 -18.64 1.96 17.71
C LYS A 143 -17.48 1.26 17.01
N ASN A 144 -16.75 0.41 17.76
CA ASN A 144 -15.62 -0.36 17.24
C ASN A 144 -15.97 -1.22 16.01
N GLU A 145 -17.18 -1.81 16.00
CA GLU A 145 -17.67 -2.63 14.88
C GLU A 145 -17.79 -1.79 13.60
N THR A 146 -18.26 -0.53 13.71
CA THR A 146 -18.36 0.38 12.56
C THR A 146 -16.98 0.82 12.08
N LEU A 147 -16.05 1.14 13.00
CA LEU A 147 -14.68 1.48 12.65
C LEU A 147 -13.99 0.32 11.92
N ASN A 148 -14.17 -0.92 12.39
CA ASN A 148 -13.62 -2.11 11.76
C ASN A 148 -14.32 -2.43 10.42
N ALA A 149 -15.61 -2.14 10.27
CA ALA A 149 -16.30 -2.28 8.99
C ALA A 149 -15.75 -1.30 7.95
N ILE A 150 -15.46 -0.04 8.32
CA ILE A 150 -14.80 0.93 7.44
C ILE A 150 -13.41 0.43 7.04
N LEU A 151 -12.62 -0.08 7.98
CA LEU A 151 -11.32 -0.68 7.69
C LEU A 151 -11.46 -1.86 6.70
N GLY A 152 -12.44 -2.72 6.90
CA GLY A 152 -12.74 -3.86 6.02
C GLY A 152 -12.97 -3.47 4.55
N LEU A 153 -13.49 -2.26 4.29
CA LEU A 153 -13.68 -1.76 2.92
C LEU A 153 -12.35 -1.44 2.22
N VAL A 154 -11.30 -1.06 2.95
CA VAL A 154 -10.02 -0.63 2.40
C VAL A 154 -8.89 -1.66 2.55
N THR A 155 -9.17 -2.84 3.09
CA THR A 155 -8.20 -3.96 3.23
C THR A 155 -8.15 -4.94 2.06
N PRO A 156 -9.07 -4.99 1.06
CA PRO A 156 -8.79 -5.68 -0.21
C PRO A 156 -7.47 -5.19 -0.82
N ASP A 157 -6.71 -6.09 -1.42
CA ASP A 157 -5.31 -5.86 -1.79
C ASP A 157 -5.10 -4.62 -2.68
N GLU A 158 -6.02 -4.35 -3.62
CA GLU A 158 -5.99 -3.17 -4.48
C GLU A 158 -6.06 -1.84 -3.72
N TYR A 159 -6.78 -1.81 -2.59
CA TYR A 159 -6.89 -0.62 -1.74
C TYR A 159 -5.83 -0.65 -0.65
N ASN A 160 -5.58 -1.81 -0.04
CA ASN A 160 -4.58 -1.99 0.99
C ASN A 160 -3.21 -1.44 0.57
N PHE A 161 -2.70 -1.89 -0.59
CA PHE A 161 -1.42 -1.44 -1.13
C PHE A 161 -1.48 -0.06 -1.80
N GLY A 162 -2.68 0.51 -1.99
CA GLY A 162 -2.89 1.86 -2.48
C GLY A 162 -2.85 2.94 -1.41
N SER A 163 -3.04 2.58 -0.14
CA SER A 163 -3.27 3.50 0.96
C SER A 163 -2.07 4.40 1.26
N ALA A 164 -0.85 3.87 1.26
CA ALA A 164 0.36 4.63 1.55
C ALA A 164 0.64 5.71 0.48
N ALA A 165 0.50 5.36 -0.81
CA ALA A 165 0.66 6.32 -1.91
C ALA A 165 -0.43 7.39 -1.90
N TRP A 166 -1.68 7.01 -1.61
CA TRP A 166 -2.77 7.95 -1.40
C TRP A 166 -2.44 8.93 -0.28
N PHE A 167 -2.02 8.42 0.88
CA PHE A 167 -1.70 9.24 2.04
C PHE A 167 -0.60 10.25 1.73
N LEU A 168 0.51 9.80 1.12
CA LEU A 168 1.61 10.67 0.74
C LEU A 168 1.14 11.80 -0.19
N VAL A 169 0.38 11.48 -1.23
CA VAL A 169 -0.02 12.46 -2.26
C VAL A 169 -1.14 13.38 -1.78
N LYS A 170 -2.09 12.89 -0.95
CA LYS A 170 -3.29 13.62 -0.56
C LYS A 170 -3.17 14.30 0.78
N GLU A 171 -2.56 13.65 1.77
CA GLU A 171 -2.47 14.13 3.13
C GLU A 171 -1.13 14.84 3.41
N CYS A 172 0.00 14.29 2.93
CA CYS A 172 1.30 14.92 3.12
C CYS A 172 1.58 16.07 2.12
N GLY A 173 0.99 15.99 0.94
CA GLY A 173 1.04 17.09 -0.04
C GLY A 173 2.36 17.18 -0.82
N ARG A 174 2.43 18.24 -1.64
CA ARG A 174 3.49 18.42 -2.64
C ARG A 174 4.87 18.68 -2.05
N ASP A 175 4.94 19.29 -0.89
CA ASP A 175 6.25 19.71 -0.33
C ASP A 175 7.02 18.48 0.21
N VAL A 176 6.32 17.54 0.87
CA VAL A 176 6.90 16.27 1.30
C VAL A 176 7.30 15.43 0.08
N LEU A 177 6.43 15.37 -0.93
CA LEU A 177 6.75 14.65 -2.16
C LEU A 177 8.01 15.23 -2.85
N ARG A 178 8.11 16.54 -2.97
CA ARG A 178 9.30 17.22 -3.53
C ARG A 178 10.56 17.02 -2.67
N ALA A 179 10.40 16.97 -1.35
CA ALA A 179 11.53 16.69 -0.46
C ALA A 179 12.09 15.28 -0.71
N LEU A 180 11.22 14.26 -0.78
CA LEU A 180 11.62 12.89 -1.12
C LEU A 180 12.31 12.79 -2.49
N GLN A 181 11.77 13.45 -3.51
CA GLN A 181 12.34 13.45 -4.86
C GLN A 181 13.76 14.04 -4.91
N ARG A 182 14.05 15.05 -4.08
CA ARG A 182 15.36 15.72 -4.06
C ARG A 182 16.40 15.01 -3.21
N ASP A 183 15.97 14.52 -2.05
CA ASP A 183 16.84 13.91 -1.05
C ASP A 183 16.04 12.87 -0.27
N LEU A 184 16.45 11.61 -0.38
CA LEU A 184 15.72 10.51 0.26
C LEU A 184 15.78 10.60 1.78
N GLU A 185 16.95 10.92 2.37
CA GLU A 185 17.11 10.95 3.83
C GLU A 185 16.31 12.08 4.48
N GLY A 186 16.50 13.31 4.02
CA GLY A 186 15.76 14.46 4.52
C GLY A 186 14.28 14.38 4.20
N GLY A 187 13.93 13.92 3.01
CA GLY A 187 12.56 13.69 2.59
C GLY A 187 11.87 12.61 3.40
N PHE A 188 12.56 11.53 3.77
CA PHE A 188 12.01 10.50 4.65
C PHE A 188 11.67 11.05 6.03
N GLY A 189 12.53 11.92 6.60
CA GLY A 189 12.23 12.62 7.84
C GLY A 189 10.95 13.46 7.76
N ALA A 190 10.78 14.22 6.66
CA ALA A 190 9.59 15.02 6.41
C ALA A 190 8.34 14.12 6.24
N TYR A 191 8.49 12.97 5.59
CA TYR A 191 7.41 12.00 5.42
C TYR A 191 6.99 11.37 6.76
N MET A 192 7.94 10.94 7.59
CA MET A 192 7.64 10.39 8.92
C MET A 192 6.92 11.42 9.80
N LYS A 193 7.38 12.69 9.78
CA LYS A 193 6.68 13.78 10.47
C LYS A 193 5.24 13.95 9.99
N CYS A 194 5.00 13.84 8.66
CA CYS A 194 3.66 13.93 8.10
C CYS A 194 2.74 12.78 8.60
N VAL A 195 3.25 11.55 8.65
CA VAL A 195 2.46 10.41 9.16
C VAL A 195 2.34 10.41 10.70
N GLY A 196 2.93 11.40 11.37
CA GLY A 196 2.80 11.58 12.82
C GLY A 196 3.73 10.69 13.65
N VAL A 197 4.87 10.27 13.09
CA VAL A 197 5.86 9.43 13.77
C VAL A 197 7.27 10.00 13.59
N GLU A 198 8.20 9.53 14.43
CA GLU A 198 9.62 9.85 14.31
C GLU A 198 10.36 8.81 13.48
N VAL A 199 11.54 9.18 12.98
CA VAL A 199 12.46 8.26 12.31
C VAL A 199 13.18 7.46 13.38
N SER A 200 12.59 6.34 13.83
CA SER A 200 13.25 5.42 14.76
C SER A 200 14.33 4.59 14.04
N GLU A 201 15.21 3.95 14.82
CA GLU A 201 16.26 3.09 14.28
C GLU A 201 15.66 1.91 13.48
N GLU A 202 14.56 1.34 13.95
CA GLU A 202 13.87 0.26 13.24
C GLU A 202 13.34 0.71 11.88
N ARG A 203 12.81 1.96 11.76
CA ARG A 203 12.40 2.54 10.46
C ARG A 203 13.58 2.80 9.55
N ARG A 204 14.73 3.23 10.12
CA ARG A 204 15.97 3.40 9.34
C ARG A 204 16.43 2.10 8.70
N VAL A 205 16.39 0.98 9.43
CA VAL A 205 16.72 -0.34 8.88
C VAL A 205 15.91 -0.65 7.61
N TYR A 206 14.63 -0.32 7.58
CA TYR A 206 13.80 -0.53 6.38
C TYR A 206 14.13 0.46 5.26
N LEU A 207 14.47 1.70 5.59
CA LEU A 207 14.94 2.68 4.61
C LEU A 207 16.25 2.21 3.95
N GLU A 208 17.23 1.76 4.76
CA GLU A 208 18.50 1.24 4.24
C GLU A 208 18.30 0.00 3.35
N ARG A 209 17.39 -0.90 3.72
CA ARG A 209 17.02 -2.02 2.83
C ARG A 209 16.45 -1.54 1.50
N ALA A 210 15.62 -0.49 1.54
CA ALA A 210 15.03 0.08 0.33
C ALA A 210 16.08 0.78 -0.53
N LYS A 211 16.99 1.55 0.08
CA LYS A 211 18.14 2.15 -0.63
C LYS A 211 18.96 1.08 -1.35
N LYS A 212 19.35 0.03 -0.63
CA LYS A 212 20.12 -1.10 -1.20
C LYS A 212 19.37 -1.79 -2.34
N ALA A 213 18.07 -2.06 -2.17
CA ALA A 213 17.25 -2.74 -3.18
C ALA A 213 17.13 -1.94 -4.49
N PHE A 214 17.22 -0.61 -4.42
CA PHE A 214 17.13 0.30 -5.57
C PHE A 214 18.49 0.85 -6.03
N GLY A 215 19.61 0.49 -5.38
CA GLY A 215 20.93 1.02 -5.72
C GLY A 215 21.08 2.50 -5.41
N LEU A 216 20.51 2.98 -4.31
CA LEU A 216 20.53 4.37 -3.85
C LEU A 216 21.57 4.59 -2.72
N ASP A 217 22.49 3.67 -2.51
CA ASP A 217 23.50 3.65 -1.44
C ASP A 217 24.74 4.52 -1.74
N SER A 218 24.65 5.50 -2.60
CA SER A 218 25.80 6.36 -2.97
C SER A 218 25.93 7.60 -2.09
#